data_62e454f8345b23f274b0f629e7506911
#
_entry.id   62e454f8345b23f274b0f629e7506911
#
_cell.length_a   1.000
_cell.length_b   1.000
_cell.length_c   1.000
_cell.angle_alpha   90.00
_cell.angle_beta   90.00
_cell.angle_gamma   90.00
#
_symmetry.space_group_name_H-M   'P 1'
#
loop_
_entity.id
_entity.type
_entity.pdbx_description
1 polymer ?
#
loop_
_entity_poly.entity_id
_entity_poly.type
_entity_poly.pdbx_seq_one_letter_code
_entity_poly.pdbx_strand_id
1 'polypeptide(L)'
;TPKVPIEVLATADEEGAICQRGYFGGRYMTGNMTVDEYLSFRNIDGKNITDLQEECGLFKDVEFGCDNGWAKGYYSRFYEVHVEQGGVLEAAGKDIGIVKGVVGIGRLFIDFFGESDHAGPTVMSVRKDSMVAAADFIMKAWEVGQANSGKAVTTVGRIQNSPNIHNVIPGKTSIVLDFRSEEDALANEIKETMKQYAYSMKEKYGVGVEITQEIYTPVKLFA
;
A
#
# COMPACT_ATOMS: atom_id res chain seq x y z
N THR A 1 -25.22 33.85 -0.13
CA THR A 1 -25.20 33.27 -1.49
C THR A 1 -23.78 33.37 -1.98
N PRO A 2 -23.15 32.28 -2.45
CA PRO A 2 -21.79 32.32 -2.99
C PRO A 2 -21.72 33.22 -4.23
N LYS A 3 -20.60 33.92 -4.38
CA LYS A 3 -20.38 34.82 -5.53
C LYS A 3 -19.84 34.10 -6.76
N VAL A 4 -19.48 32.84 -6.61
CA VAL A 4 -18.98 31.97 -7.66
C VAL A 4 -19.73 30.63 -7.62
N PRO A 5 -19.85 29.92 -8.74
CA PRO A 5 -20.41 28.56 -8.74
C PRO A 5 -19.65 27.64 -7.79
N ILE A 6 -20.39 26.78 -7.10
CA ILE A 6 -19.84 25.71 -6.25
C ILE A 6 -20.37 24.40 -6.78
N GLU A 7 -19.47 23.47 -7.08
CA GLU A 7 -19.80 22.10 -7.40
C GLU A 7 -19.45 21.21 -6.21
N VAL A 8 -20.33 20.29 -5.88
CA VAL A 8 -20.11 19.28 -4.85
C VAL A 8 -19.83 17.97 -5.56
N LEU A 9 -18.70 17.38 -5.21
CA LEU A 9 -18.19 16.16 -5.82
C LEU A 9 -18.17 15.01 -4.81
N ALA A 10 -18.65 13.85 -5.24
CA ALA A 10 -18.48 12.60 -4.51
C ALA A 10 -17.78 11.58 -5.42
N THR A 11 -16.57 11.18 -5.07
CA THR A 11 -15.79 10.19 -5.80
C THR A 11 -16.01 8.80 -5.22
N ALA A 12 -16.03 7.78 -6.08
CA ALA A 12 -16.18 6.39 -5.68
C ALA A 12 -14.81 5.75 -5.40
N ASP A 13 -14.78 4.85 -4.42
CA ASP A 13 -13.68 3.94 -4.10
C ASP A 13 -12.32 4.65 -3.96
N GLU A 14 -12.29 5.72 -3.16
CA GLU A 14 -11.09 6.50 -2.92
C GLU A 14 -10.01 5.65 -2.22
N GLU A 15 -10.39 4.84 -1.22
CA GLU A 15 -9.49 3.97 -0.46
C GLU A 15 -9.14 2.65 -1.18
N GLY A 16 -9.78 2.36 -2.32
CA GLY A 16 -9.53 1.14 -3.06
C GLY A 16 -10.11 -0.12 -2.41
N ALA A 17 -11.18 0.02 -1.64
CA ALA A 17 -11.83 -1.09 -0.94
C ALA A 17 -12.48 -2.09 -1.91
N ILE A 18 -13.00 -1.61 -3.04
CA ILE A 18 -13.64 -2.43 -4.05
C ILE A 18 -12.66 -2.84 -5.14
N CYS A 19 -12.01 -1.88 -5.77
CA CYS A 19 -11.12 -2.12 -6.91
C CYS A 19 -9.67 -2.45 -6.50
N GLN A 20 -9.39 -2.57 -5.20
CA GLN A 20 -8.06 -2.83 -4.63
C GLN A 20 -6.98 -1.80 -5.07
N ARG A 21 -7.42 -0.62 -5.50
CA ARG A 21 -6.57 0.46 -6.00
C ARG A 21 -7.19 1.81 -5.66
N GLY A 22 -6.53 2.57 -4.83
CA GLY A 22 -7.02 3.87 -4.37
C GLY A 22 -7.23 4.91 -5.47
N TYR A 23 -7.98 5.95 -5.11
CA TYR A 23 -8.28 7.11 -5.97
C TYR A 23 -9.07 6.77 -7.25
N PHE A 24 -9.84 5.68 -7.27
CA PHE A 24 -10.53 5.21 -8.47
C PHE A 24 -11.34 6.32 -9.15
N GLY A 25 -12.31 6.92 -8.46
CA GLY A 25 -13.16 7.99 -9.02
C GLY A 25 -12.36 9.23 -9.43
N GLY A 26 -11.41 9.66 -8.59
CA GLY A 26 -10.55 10.81 -8.90
C GLY A 26 -9.67 10.60 -10.12
N ARG A 27 -9.09 9.41 -10.27
CA ARG A 27 -8.26 9.06 -11.44
C ARG A 27 -9.10 9.01 -12.72
N TYR A 28 -10.31 8.43 -12.64
CA TYR A 28 -11.23 8.41 -13.76
C TYR A 28 -11.59 9.83 -14.22
N MET A 29 -12.01 10.68 -13.28
CA MET A 29 -12.44 12.05 -13.56
C MET A 29 -11.35 12.96 -14.12
N THR A 30 -10.09 12.73 -13.71
CA THR A 30 -8.94 13.53 -14.17
C THR A 30 -8.26 12.96 -15.42
N GLY A 31 -8.83 11.91 -16.02
CA GLY A 31 -8.24 11.25 -17.20
C GLY A 31 -6.94 10.48 -16.91
N ASN A 32 -6.64 10.22 -15.63
CA ASN A 32 -5.45 9.45 -15.21
C ASN A 32 -5.71 7.94 -15.13
N MET A 33 -6.70 7.46 -15.88
CA MET A 33 -7.05 6.05 -15.99
C MET A 33 -7.37 5.74 -17.45
N THR A 34 -6.73 4.72 -18.01
CA THR A 34 -7.04 4.25 -19.36
C THR A 34 -8.26 3.33 -19.35
N VAL A 35 -8.90 3.16 -20.53
CA VAL A 35 -10.01 2.22 -20.69
C VAL A 35 -9.58 0.79 -20.34
N ASP A 36 -8.40 0.36 -20.80
CA ASP A 36 -7.88 -0.97 -20.52
C ASP A 36 -7.64 -1.17 -19.02
N GLU A 37 -7.12 -0.17 -18.35
CA GLU A 37 -6.95 -0.20 -16.89
C GLU A 37 -8.31 -0.32 -16.21
N TYR A 38 -9.30 0.51 -16.58
CA TYR A 38 -10.66 0.44 -16.04
C TYR A 38 -11.27 -0.96 -16.20
N LEU A 39 -11.21 -1.54 -17.38
CA LEU A 39 -11.76 -2.87 -17.68
C LEU A 39 -10.97 -4.00 -16.99
N SER A 40 -9.73 -3.76 -16.58
CA SER A 40 -8.89 -4.72 -15.88
C SER A 40 -9.25 -4.89 -14.40
N PHE A 41 -9.97 -3.95 -13.80
CA PHE A 41 -10.30 -4.01 -12.38
C PHE A 41 -11.15 -5.23 -12.03
N ARG A 42 -10.81 -5.83 -10.88
CA ARG A 42 -11.56 -6.90 -10.26
C ARG A 42 -11.70 -6.59 -8.78
N ASN A 43 -12.88 -6.85 -8.22
CA ASN A 43 -13.07 -6.80 -6.78
C ASN A 43 -12.43 -8.02 -6.10
N ILE A 44 -12.53 -8.08 -4.78
CA ILE A 44 -11.98 -9.18 -3.97
C ILE A 44 -12.58 -10.55 -4.35
N ASP A 45 -13.80 -10.58 -4.89
CA ASP A 45 -14.49 -11.80 -5.33
C ASP A 45 -14.18 -12.16 -6.80
N GLY A 46 -13.33 -11.37 -7.47
CA GLY A 46 -12.93 -11.57 -8.87
C GLY A 46 -13.93 -11.02 -9.89
N LYS A 47 -15.01 -10.35 -9.46
CA LYS A 47 -15.96 -9.70 -10.37
C LYS A 47 -15.33 -8.51 -11.06
N ASN A 48 -15.57 -8.34 -12.33
CA ASN A 48 -15.10 -7.19 -13.07
C ASN A 48 -15.97 -5.94 -12.81
N ILE A 49 -15.48 -4.77 -13.21
CA ILE A 49 -16.16 -3.51 -12.95
C ILE A 49 -17.51 -3.39 -13.69
N THR A 50 -17.64 -4.00 -14.87
CA THR A 50 -18.89 -3.96 -15.65
C THR A 50 -19.96 -4.81 -14.99
N ASP A 51 -19.63 -5.98 -14.44
CA ASP A 51 -20.56 -6.81 -13.67
C ASP A 51 -21.07 -6.05 -12.43
N LEU A 52 -20.17 -5.34 -11.72
CA LEU A 52 -20.52 -4.54 -10.55
C LEU A 52 -21.44 -3.36 -10.91
N GLN A 53 -21.21 -2.73 -12.06
CA GLN A 53 -22.08 -1.67 -12.54
C GLN A 53 -23.49 -2.16 -12.89
N GLU A 54 -23.60 -3.33 -13.52
CA GLU A 54 -24.89 -3.95 -13.82
C GLU A 54 -25.66 -4.31 -12.54
N GLU A 55 -24.98 -4.90 -11.55
CA GLU A 55 -25.56 -5.24 -10.25
C GLU A 55 -26.08 -4.02 -9.49
N CYS A 56 -25.34 -2.92 -9.51
CA CYS A 56 -25.73 -1.66 -8.86
C CYS A 56 -26.91 -0.96 -9.57
N GLY A 57 -27.20 -1.31 -10.83
CA GLY A 57 -28.22 -0.63 -11.64
C GLY A 57 -27.90 0.84 -11.93
N LEU A 58 -26.73 1.30 -11.56
CA LEU A 58 -26.19 2.62 -11.84
C LEU A 58 -25.40 2.55 -13.15
N PHE A 59 -25.47 3.57 -13.96
CA PHE A 59 -24.60 3.72 -15.15
C PHE A 59 -24.94 2.84 -16.38
N LYS A 60 -26.17 2.35 -16.52
CA LYS A 60 -26.58 1.58 -17.72
C LYS A 60 -26.40 2.33 -19.04
N ASP A 61 -26.39 3.66 -18.99
CA ASP A 61 -26.33 4.55 -20.14
C ASP A 61 -25.08 5.46 -20.13
N VAL A 62 -24.09 5.15 -19.31
CA VAL A 62 -22.85 5.93 -19.24
C VAL A 62 -21.79 5.26 -20.10
N GLU A 63 -21.49 5.86 -21.24
CA GLU A 63 -20.30 5.49 -22.00
C GLU A 63 -19.06 5.86 -21.20
N PHE A 64 -18.14 4.89 -21.11
CA PHE A 64 -16.81 5.18 -20.59
C PHE A 64 -16.09 6.10 -21.57
N GLY A 65 -15.94 7.36 -21.20
CA GLY A 65 -15.25 8.36 -22.02
C GLY A 65 -14.25 9.13 -21.19
N CYS A 66 -13.02 9.23 -21.66
CA CYS A 66 -11.97 10.06 -21.07
C CYS A 66 -12.25 11.57 -21.24
N ASP A 67 -13.30 11.92 -21.97
CA ASP A 67 -13.71 13.30 -22.28
C ASP A 67 -14.64 13.89 -21.20
N ASN A 68 -14.35 13.60 -19.94
CA ASN A 68 -15.19 14.02 -18.82
C ASN A 68 -15.13 15.53 -18.52
N GLY A 69 -14.55 16.32 -19.41
CA GLY A 69 -14.58 17.77 -19.34
C GLY A 69 -13.74 18.40 -18.22
N TRP A 70 -13.02 17.59 -17.47
CA TRP A 70 -12.20 18.03 -16.34
C TRP A 70 -10.79 18.36 -16.79
N ALA A 71 -10.69 19.22 -17.79
CA ALA A 71 -9.41 19.73 -18.23
C ALA A 71 -8.72 20.46 -17.08
N LYS A 72 -7.39 20.41 -17.07
CA LYS A 72 -6.57 21.19 -16.16
C LYS A 72 -6.99 22.65 -16.19
N GLY A 73 -7.38 23.19 -15.02
CA GLY A 73 -7.85 24.57 -14.88
C GLY A 73 -9.38 24.76 -14.97
N TYR A 74 -10.16 23.68 -15.10
CA TYR A 74 -11.62 23.76 -15.02
C TYR A 74 -12.08 24.38 -13.69
N TYR A 75 -11.49 23.93 -12.58
CA TYR A 75 -11.71 24.51 -11.25
C TYR A 75 -10.63 25.52 -10.90
N SER A 76 -11.07 26.67 -10.36
CA SER A 76 -10.15 27.66 -9.80
C SER A 76 -9.65 27.26 -8.42
N ARG A 77 -10.42 26.46 -7.68
CA ARG A 77 -10.10 25.98 -6.33
C ARG A 77 -10.76 24.63 -6.09
N PHE A 78 -10.08 23.79 -5.33
CA PHE A 78 -10.55 22.51 -4.85
C PHE A 78 -10.40 22.46 -3.32
N TYR A 79 -11.43 21.98 -2.64
CA TYR A 79 -11.43 21.78 -1.20
C TYR A 79 -11.92 20.37 -0.90
N GLU A 80 -11.19 19.66 -0.06
CA GLU A 80 -11.57 18.35 0.42
C GLU A 80 -11.53 18.35 1.94
N VAL A 81 -12.63 17.90 2.56
CA VAL A 81 -12.72 17.71 4.00
C VAL A 81 -12.46 16.22 4.28
N HIS A 82 -11.42 15.92 5.02
CA HIS A 82 -11.00 14.56 5.30
C HIS A 82 -10.85 14.33 6.81
N VAL A 83 -11.14 13.13 7.29
CA VAL A 83 -10.83 12.75 8.67
C VAL A 83 -9.32 12.63 8.83
N GLU A 84 -8.77 12.86 10.03
CA GLU A 84 -7.33 12.78 10.26
C GLU A 84 -6.77 11.37 10.05
N GLN A 85 -7.55 10.34 10.29
CA GLN A 85 -7.12 8.93 10.32
C GLN A 85 -5.96 8.68 11.30
N GLY A 86 -5.88 9.52 12.31
CA GLY A 86 -4.83 9.51 13.34
C GLY A 86 -5.32 10.25 14.59
N GLY A 87 -4.48 10.39 15.59
CA GLY A 87 -4.80 11.01 16.87
C GLY A 87 -3.96 12.27 17.20
N VAL A 88 -3.26 12.85 16.21
CA VAL A 88 -2.34 13.97 16.47
C VAL A 88 -3.09 15.25 16.76
N LEU A 89 -4.13 15.57 15.99
CA LEU A 89 -4.97 16.76 16.21
C LEU A 89 -5.77 16.62 17.50
N GLU A 90 -6.34 15.44 17.76
CA GLU A 90 -7.06 15.16 18.99
C GLU A 90 -6.15 15.35 20.21
N ALA A 91 -4.96 14.74 20.21
CA ALA A 91 -3.97 14.88 21.29
C ALA A 91 -3.50 16.33 21.49
N ALA A 92 -3.48 17.14 20.40
CA ALA A 92 -3.13 18.55 20.43
C ALA A 92 -4.33 19.46 20.75
N GLY A 93 -5.55 18.92 20.94
CA GLY A 93 -6.78 19.69 21.17
C GLY A 93 -7.14 20.63 20.01
N LYS A 94 -6.92 20.17 18.76
CA LYS A 94 -7.20 20.94 17.55
C LYS A 94 -8.36 20.34 16.79
N ASP A 95 -9.31 21.20 16.39
CA ASP A 95 -10.50 20.78 15.62
C ASP A 95 -10.20 20.62 14.12
N ILE A 96 -9.21 21.34 13.59
CA ILE A 96 -8.88 21.41 12.17
C ILE A 96 -7.37 21.43 11.98
N GLY A 97 -6.88 20.64 11.01
CA GLY A 97 -5.54 20.69 10.48
C GLY A 97 -5.54 21.04 8.99
N ILE A 98 -4.58 21.85 8.55
CA ILE A 98 -4.37 22.11 7.13
C ILE A 98 -3.32 21.15 6.62
N VAL A 99 -3.73 20.27 5.69
CA VAL A 99 -2.84 19.29 5.05
C VAL A 99 -1.87 20.03 4.13
N LYS A 100 -0.58 19.86 4.36
CA LYS A 100 0.48 20.47 3.54
C LYS A 100 0.90 19.62 2.35
N GLY A 101 0.59 18.34 2.39
CA GLY A 101 0.97 17.40 1.34
C GLY A 101 0.65 15.97 1.71
N VAL A 102 0.95 15.07 0.80
CA VAL A 102 0.89 13.62 0.99
C VAL A 102 2.31 13.09 1.12
N VAL A 103 2.54 12.26 2.11
CA VAL A 103 3.84 11.63 2.36
C VAL A 103 4.21 10.68 1.22
N GLY A 104 5.50 10.44 1.04
CA GLY A 104 5.99 9.39 0.16
C GLY A 104 5.58 8.01 0.71
N ILE A 105 5.07 7.13 -0.15
CA ILE A 105 4.60 5.79 0.21
C ILE A 105 5.38 4.76 -0.60
N GLY A 106 6.06 3.85 0.10
CA GLY A 106 6.79 2.76 -0.51
C GLY A 106 6.30 1.39 -0.04
N ARG A 107 6.42 0.38 -0.90
CA ARG A 107 6.14 -1.01 -0.56
C ARG A 107 7.20 -1.92 -1.13
N LEU A 108 7.64 -2.89 -0.32
CA LEU A 108 8.47 -4.01 -0.75
C LEU A 108 7.70 -5.31 -0.56
N PHE A 109 7.59 -6.08 -1.63
CA PHE A 109 7.03 -7.43 -1.60
C PHE A 109 8.22 -8.40 -1.57
N ILE A 110 8.30 -9.20 -0.52
CA ILE A 110 9.48 -10.02 -0.24
C ILE A 110 9.06 -11.45 0.01
N ASP A 111 9.69 -12.37 -0.71
CA ASP A 111 9.57 -13.80 -0.51
C ASP A 111 10.84 -14.35 0.11
N PHE A 112 10.69 -15.09 1.22
CA PHE A 112 11.73 -15.89 1.84
C PHE A 112 11.48 -17.35 1.50
N PHE A 113 12.52 -18.05 1.03
CA PHE A 113 12.45 -19.45 0.64
C PHE A 113 13.34 -20.28 1.56
N GLY A 114 12.72 -21.15 2.35
CA GLY A 114 13.37 -22.12 3.20
C GLY A 114 13.21 -23.55 2.67
N GLU A 115 13.35 -24.53 3.55
CA GLU A 115 13.12 -25.94 3.26
C GLU A 115 12.09 -26.50 4.21
N SER A 116 10.95 -26.98 3.63
CA SER A 116 9.91 -27.62 4.43
C SER A 116 10.36 -29.00 4.87
N ASP A 117 10.22 -29.26 6.19
CA ASP A 117 10.51 -30.56 6.76
C ASP A 117 9.72 -30.76 8.05
N HIS A 118 9.68 -31.96 8.60
CA HIS A 118 8.95 -32.25 9.83
C HIS A 118 9.65 -31.59 11.04
N ALA A 119 8.91 -30.79 11.81
CA ALA A 119 9.46 -29.99 12.91
C ALA A 119 10.03 -30.80 14.08
N GLY A 120 9.60 -32.05 14.28
CA GLY A 120 10.05 -32.89 15.38
C GLY A 120 11.46 -33.43 15.17
N PRO A 121 11.74 -34.25 14.14
CA PRO A 121 13.03 -34.90 13.94
C PRO A 121 14.11 -34.00 13.33
N THR A 122 13.74 -32.90 12.66
CA THR A 122 14.72 -32.02 12.01
C THR A 122 15.42 -31.16 13.05
N VAL A 123 16.70 -31.40 13.25
CA VAL A 123 17.52 -30.71 14.26
C VAL A 123 17.69 -29.21 13.89
N MET A 124 17.80 -28.33 14.89
CA MET A 124 17.85 -26.87 14.69
C MET A 124 18.97 -26.41 13.76
N SER A 125 20.15 -27.06 13.82
CA SER A 125 21.36 -26.65 13.08
C SER A 125 21.28 -26.79 11.55
N VAL A 126 20.31 -27.56 11.04
CA VAL A 126 20.14 -27.78 9.58
C VAL A 126 18.92 -27.11 9.01
N ARG A 127 18.12 -26.45 9.87
CA ARG A 127 16.88 -25.81 9.42
C ARG A 127 17.14 -24.59 8.57
N LYS A 128 16.36 -24.47 7.49
CA LYS A 128 16.22 -23.26 6.69
C LYS A 128 14.78 -22.80 6.80
N ASP A 129 14.48 -22.09 7.88
CA ASP A 129 13.11 -21.69 8.24
C ASP A 129 12.81 -20.31 7.68
N SER A 130 11.94 -20.24 6.67
CA SER A 130 11.58 -18.98 6.02
C SER A 130 10.80 -18.04 6.94
N MET A 131 10.04 -18.58 7.91
CA MET A 131 9.27 -17.76 8.85
C MET A 131 10.18 -17.11 9.90
N VAL A 132 11.22 -17.77 10.34
CA VAL A 132 12.20 -17.17 11.26
C VAL A 132 12.94 -16.02 10.58
N ALA A 133 13.33 -16.20 9.31
CA ALA A 133 13.92 -15.10 8.54
C ALA A 133 12.97 -13.92 8.36
N ALA A 134 11.69 -14.18 8.06
CA ALA A 134 10.66 -13.14 7.96
C ALA A 134 10.42 -12.44 9.30
N ALA A 135 10.39 -13.17 10.42
CA ALA A 135 10.22 -12.59 11.75
C ALA A 135 11.37 -11.65 12.13
N ASP A 136 12.59 -12.03 11.84
CA ASP A 136 13.78 -11.17 12.05
C ASP A 136 13.72 -9.90 11.19
N PHE A 137 13.31 -10.03 9.93
CA PHE A 137 13.08 -8.88 9.07
C PHE A 137 11.98 -7.96 9.62
N ILE A 138 10.87 -8.52 10.13
CA ILE A 138 9.78 -7.74 10.74
C ILE A 138 10.28 -6.96 11.95
N MET A 139 11.09 -7.58 12.80
CA MET A 139 11.69 -6.90 13.95
C MET A 139 12.61 -5.76 13.50
N LYS A 140 13.40 -5.97 12.45
CA LYS A 140 14.25 -4.93 11.88
C LYS A 140 13.43 -3.77 11.30
N ALA A 141 12.34 -4.07 10.61
CA ALA A 141 11.42 -3.03 10.12
C ALA A 141 10.87 -2.18 11.27
N TRP A 142 10.46 -2.81 12.37
CA TRP A 142 10.04 -2.12 13.58
C TRP A 142 11.14 -1.20 14.15
N GLU A 143 12.36 -1.70 14.30
CA GLU A 143 13.51 -0.91 14.78
C GLU A 143 13.77 0.33 13.91
N VAL A 144 13.73 0.16 12.58
CA VAL A 144 13.94 1.25 11.63
C VAL A 144 12.83 2.31 11.78
N GLY A 145 11.58 1.89 11.94
CA GLY A 145 10.47 2.81 12.19
C GLY A 145 10.63 3.57 13.51
N GLN A 146 11.01 2.88 14.59
CA GLN A 146 11.27 3.52 15.89
C GLN A 146 12.43 4.55 15.83
N ALA A 147 13.51 4.21 15.15
CA ALA A 147 14.66 5.10 14.98
C ALA A 147 14.31 6.37 14.18
N ASN A 148 13.29 6.32 13.34
CA ASN A 148 12.84 7.44 12.51
C ASN A 148 11.47 7.99 12.95
N SER A 149 11.08 7.75 14.21
CA SER A 149 9.80 8.20 14.76
C SER A 149 9.59 9.71 14.58
N GLY A 150 8.40 10.09 14.10
CA GLY A 150 8.06 11.48 13.77
C GLY A 150 8.46 11.94 12.36
N LYS A 151 9.25 11.15 11.60
CA LYS A 151 9.63 11.46 10.22
C LYS A 151 9.26 10.37 9.24
N ALA A 152 9.21 9.14 9.71
CA ALA A 152 8.83 7.98 8.92
C ALA A 152 8.13 6.92 9.77
N VAL A 153 7.37 6.07 9.10
CA VAL A 153 6.75 4.88 9.68
C VAL A 153 7.03 3.66 8.80
N THR A 154 7.12 2.49 9.43
CA THR A 154 7.30 1.21 8.75
C THR A 154 6.33 0.18 9.34
N THR A 155 5.70 -0.61 8.49
CA THR A 155 4.74 -1.62 8.91
C THR A 155 4.82 -2.85 8.01
N VAL A 156 4.92 -4.04 8.59
CA VAL A 156 4.67 -5.28 7.86
C VAL A 156 3.23 -5.70 8.17
N GLY A 157 2.32 -5.33 7.28
CA GLY A 157 0.88 -5.56 7.46
C GLY A 157 0.36 -6.85 6.83
N ARG A 158 1.19 -7.54 6.05
CA ARG A 158 0.82 -8.80 5.38
C ARG A 158 1.91 -9.84 5.57
N ILE A 159 1.50 -11.03 6.00
CA ILE A 159 2.33 -12.23 6.05
C ILE A 159 1.54 -13.43 5.53
N GLN A 160 2.14 -14.22 4.67
CA GLN A 160 1.59 -15.48 4.19
C GLN A 160 2.66 -16.55 4.33
N ASN A 161 2.31 -17.67 4.94
CA ASN A 161 3.20 -18.76 5.23
C ASN A 161 2.74 -20.06 4.55
N SER A 162 3.68 -20.86 4.07
CA SER A 162 3.41 -22.15 3.42
C SER A 162 4.38 -23.21 3.95
N PRO A 163 3.87 -24.40 4.31
CA PRO A 163 2.49 -24.88 4.15
C PRO A 163 1.51 -24.42 5.24
N ASN A 164 1.95 -23.64 6.22
CA ASN A 164 1.15 -23.14 7.35
C ASN A 164 0.54 -24.27 8.22
N ILE A 165 1.35 -25.26 8.51
CA ILE A 165 1.03 -26.44 9.33
C ILE A 165 1.93 -26.43 10.54
N HIS A 166 1.37 -26.61 11.75
CA HIS A 166 2.04 -26.40 13.04
C HIS A 166 3.26 -27.30 13.29
N ASN A 167 3.37 -28.47 12.64
CA ASN A 167 4.47 -29.42 12.77
C ASN A 167 5.34 -29.52 11.51
N VAL A 168 5.30 -28.53 10.64
CA VAL A 168 6.12 -28.43 9.43
C VAL A 168 6.92 -27.14 9.46
N ILE A 169 8.23 -27.23 9.22
CA ILE A 169 9.11 -26.06 9.04
C ILE A 169 8.67 -25.32 7.78
N PRO A 170 8.42 -24.00 7.85
CA PRO A 170 7.98 -23.22 6.70
C PRO A 170 8.98 -23.21 5.55
N GLY A 171 8.51 -23.60 4.36
CA GLY A 171 9.31 -23.58 3.14
C GLY A 171 9.22 -22.27 2.37
N LYS A 172 8.14 -21.51 2.56
CA LYS A 172 8.00 -20.18 1.97
C LYS A 172 7.25 -19.25 2.90
N THR A 173 7.75 -18.02 3.06
CA THR A 173 7.04 -16.94 3.76
C THR A 173 7.10 -15.68 2.92
N SER A 174 5.94 -15.14 2.59
CA SER A 174 5.79 -13.90 1.82
C SER A 174 5.31 -12.78 2.74
N ILE A 175 5.94 -11.61 2.66
CA ILE A 175 5.58 -10.43 3.44
C ILE A 175 5.47 -9.20 2.55
N VAL A 176 4.78 -8.18 3.06
CA VAL A 176 4.75 -6.85 2.45
C VAL A 176 5.13 -5.83 3.51
N LEU A 177 6.22 -5.12 3.27
CA LEU A 177 6.62 -3.94 4.04
C LEU A 177 6.01 -2.70 3.38
N ASP A 178 5.21 -1.94 4.14
CA ASP A 178 4.78 -0.56 3.83
C ASP A 178 5.67 0.39 4.62
N PHE A 179 6.21 1.39 3.96
CA PHE A 179 6.99 2.45 4.61
C PHE A 179 6.58 3.82 4.05
N ARG A 180 6.52 4.82 4.93
CA ARG A 180 6.08 6.16 4.57
C ARG A 180 7.01 7.18 5.19
N SER A 181 7.26 8.28 4.47
CA SER A 181 8.10 9.38 4.97
C SER A 181 7.65 10.71 4.40
N GLU A 182 7.88 11.78 5.16
CA GLU A 182 7.70 13.17 4.70
C GLU A 182 8.80 13.60 3.72
N GLU A 183 9.90 12.83 3.61
CA GLU A 183 11.06 13.14 2.78
C GLU A 183 11.39 11.94 1.88
N ASP A 184 11.50 12.18 0.55
CA ASP A 184 11.86 11.15 -0.43
C ASP A 184 13.26 10.56 -0.16
N ALA A 185 14.20 11.37 0.33
CA ALA A 185 15.55 10.92 0.66
C ALA A 185 15.52 9.87 1.78
N LEU A 186 14.78 10.13 2.86
CA LEU A 186 14.64 9.20 3.98
C LEU A 186 13.87 7.93 3.56
N ALA A 187 12.82 8.07 2.74
CA ALA A 187 12.11 6.92 2.20
C ALA A 187 13.03 5.99 1.38
N ASN A 188 13.91 6.57 0.55
CA ASN A 188 14.89 5.80 -0.21
C ASN A 188 15.95 5.15 0.69
N GLU A 189 16.42 5.83 1.73
CA GLU A 189 17.36 5.25 2.72
C GLU A 189 16.73 4.06 3.44
N ILE A 190 15.49 4.18 3.91
CA ILE A 190 14.72 3.08 4.53
C ILE A 190 14.60 1.92 3.54
N LYS A 191 14.20 2.20 2.31
CA LYS A 191 14.05 1.17 1.28
C LYS A 191 15.34 0.36 1.08
N GLU A 192 16.45 1.05 0.83
CA GLU A 192 17.72 0.38 0.56
C GLU A 192 18.25 -0.36 1.81
N THR A 193 18.10 0.21 3.01
CA THR A 193 18.44 -0.44 4.27
C THR A 193 17.67 -1.75 4.42
N MET A 194 16.36 -1.73 4.19
CA MET A 194 15.52 -2.91 4.33
C MET A 194 15.78 -3.96 3.25
N LYS A 195 16.09 -3.55 2.02
CA LYS A 195 16.52 -4.48 0.95
C LYS A 195 17.82 -5.21 1.32
N GLN A 196 18.82 -4.46 1.75
CA GLN A 196 20.10 -5.04 2.18
C GLN A 196 19.90 -6.00 3.36
N TYR A 197 19.05 -5.61 4.32
CA TYR A 197 18.73 -6.49 5.43
C TYR A 197 17.99 -7.77 5.00
N ALA A 198 17.05 -7.67 4.07
CA ALA A 198 16.39 -8.85 3.52
C ALA A 198 17.42 -9.83 2.91
N TYR A 199 18.32 -9.33 2.09
CA TYR A 199 19.34 -10.18 1.47
C TYR A 199 20.33 -10.77 2.47
N SER A 200 20.60 -10.14 3.61
CA SER A 200 21.46 -10.70 4.66
C SER A 200 20.88 -11.97 5.31
N MET A 201 19.57 -12.21 5.18
CA MET A 201 18.92 -13.44 5.65
C MET A 201 19.45 -14.69 4.95
N LYS A 202 20.01 -14.56 3.74
CA LYS A 202 20.66 -15.67 3.02
C LYS A 202 21.80 -16.27 3.83
N GLU A 203 22.66 -15.41 4.36
CA GLU A 203 23.81 -15.84 5.16
C GLU A 203 23.39 -16.25 6.57
N LYS A 204 22.47 -15.49 7.17
CA LYS A 204 22.07 -15.68 8.56
C LYS A 204 21.25 -16.95 8.80
N TYR A 205 20.37 -17.30 7.87
CA TYR A 205 19.41 -18.41 8.02
C TYR A 205 19.48 -19.45 6.90
N GLY A 206 20.37 -19.27 5.92
CA GLY A 206 20.48 -20.19 4.79
C GLY A 206 19.26 -20.19 3.87
N VAL A 207 18.41 -19.15 3.91
CA VAL A 207 17.18 -19.06 3.12
C VAL A 207 17.42 -18.33 1.80
N GLY A 208 16.63 -18.66 0.75
CA GLY A 208 16.53 -17.82 -0.44
C GLY A 208 15.76 -16.54 -0.15
N VAL A 209 16.08 -15.45 -0.86
CA VAL A 209 15.36 -14.17 -0.73
C VAL A 209 15.13 -13.58 -2.10
N GLU A 210 13.90 -13.19 -2.37
CA GLU A 210 13.51 -12.48 -3.59
C GLU A 210 12.65 -11.27 -3.25
N ILE A 211 12.98 -10.12 -3.83
CA ILE A 211 12.11 -8.94 -3.81
C ILE A 211 11.32 -8.97 -5.11
N THR A 212 10.05 -9.41 -5.03
CA THR A 212 9.21 -9.67 -6.19
C THR A 212 8.61 -8.41 -6.79
N GLN A 213 8.46 -7.37 -5.96
CA GLN A 213 7.93 -6.08 -6.43
C GLN A 213 8.40 -4.95 -5.50
N GLU A 214 8.70 -3.80 -6.10
CA GLU A 214 8.95 -2.52 -5.43
C GLU A 214 7.97 -1.48 -5.96
N ILE A 215 7.31 -0.76 -5.08
CA ILE A 215 6.42 0.35 -5.42
C ILE A 215 6.89 1.56 -4.63
N TYR A 216 6.93 2.72 -5.27
CA TYR A 216 7.17 3.99 -4.61
C TYR A 216 6.38 5.12 -5.26
N THR A 217 5.64 5.84 -4.45
CA THR A 217 4.96 7.09 -4.81
C THR A 217 5.64 8.22 -4.04
N PRO A 218 6.23 9.20 -4.72
CA PRO A 218 6.97 10.25 -4.05
C PRO A 218 6.10 11.22 -3.26
N VAL A 219 6.73 11.97 -2.36
CA VAL A 219 6.09 13.05 -1.60
C VAL A 219 5.44 14.05 -2.55
N LYS A 220 4.21 14.45 -2.24
CA LYS A 220 3.49 15.46 -3.00
C LYS A 220 3.10 16.61 -2.07
N LEU A 221 3.76 17.76 -2.22
CA LEU A 221 3.36 18.98 -1.52
C LEU A 221 2.22 19.67 -2.24
N PHE A 222 1.29 20.22 -1.47
CA PHE A 222 0.23 21.09 -1.98
C PHE A 222 0.71 22.54 -2.02
N ALA A 223 0.25 23.29 -3.03
CA ALA A 223 0.60 24.69 -3.22
C ALA A 223 -0.24 25.62 -2.33
#